data_2cd7a00c4c6d99230dd25cdcd1c65957
#
_entry.id   2cd7a00c4c6d99230dd25cdcd1c65957
#
_cell.length_a   1.000
_cell.length_b   1.000
_cell.length_c   1.000
_cell.angle_alpha   90.00
_cell.angle_beta   90.00
_cell.angle_gamma   90.00
#
_symmetry.space_group_name_H-M   'P 1'
#
loop_
_entity.id
_entity.type
_entity.pdbx_description
1 polymer ?
#
loop_
_entity_poly.entity_id
_entity_poly.type
_entity_poly.pdbx_seq_one_letter_code
_entity_poly.pdbx_strand_id
1 'polypeptide(L)'
;MTEDNSKEIRSKVTEEGFMEISIVKASMPTPKEDEVLIKIEASPINPSDLGKLISFAALLDDIEVSGPGEEMVTKIRLNQKLMRSLIPRLNQSISLGNEGAGTVIDAGAQVKHLIGKTVGLAGGGMYSQYKCLPGSSCLVMDDGTSPREAASSFVNPLTALGFIETMKLENQSAIIHTAAASNLGKMLLKI
;
A
#
# COMPACT_ATOMS: atom_id res chain seq x y z
N MET A 1 15.50 -27.61 0.69
CA MET A 1 15.16 -26.40 1.46
C MET A 1 14.68 -25.39 0.45
N THR A 2 13.37 -25.18 0.35
CA THR A 2 12.78 -24.14 -0.51
C THR A 2 13.28 -22.81 0.01
N GLU A 3 13.97 -22.04 -0.83
CA GLU A 3 14.32 -20.64 -0.52
C GLU A 3 12.99 -19.91 -0.32
N ASP A 4 12.64 -19.64 0.92
CA ASP A 4 11.47 -18.87 1.33
C ASP A 4 11.69 -17.38 1.01
N ASN A 5 11.74 -17.05 -0.27
CA ASN A 5 12.00 -15.70 -0.72
C ASN A 5 10.69 -15.01 -1.11
N SER A 6 10.19 -14.17 -0.23
CA SER A 6 9.22 -13.14 -0.57
C SER A 6 9.93 -11.96 -1.24
N LYS A 7 9.19 -11.17 -2.03
CA LYS A 7 9.67 -9.93 -2.62
C LYS A 7 8.78 -8.78 -2.23
N GLU A 8 9.38 -7.62 -2.05
CA GLU A 8 8.65 -6.38 -1.78
C GLU A 8 9.32 -5.19 -2.46
N ILE A 9 8.53 -4.18 -2.79
CA ILE A 9 9.03 -2.90 -3.29
C ILE A 9 9.31 -2.00 -2.08
N ARG A 10 10.50 -1.43 -2.06
CA ARG A 10 10.93 -0.47 -1.03
C ARG A 10 11.41 0.83 -1.62
N SER A 11 11.32 1.90 -0.84
CA SER A 11 11.99 3.17 -1.14
C SER A 11 12.95 3.56 -0.03
N LYS A 12 14.04 4.24 -0.42
CA LYS A 12 15.08 4.72 0.46
C LYS A 12 15.53 6.10 0.00
N VAL A 13 15.70 7.03 0.94
CA VAL A 13 16.34 8.33 0.68
C VAL A 13 17.83 8.18 0.91
N THR A 14 18.65 8.55 -0.07
CA THR A 14 20.11 8.43 0.02
C THR A 14 20.77 9.77 0.36
N GLU A 15 21.99 9.70 0.89
CA GLU A 15 22.82 10.90 1.23
C GLU A 15 23.20 11.70 -0.02
N GLU A 16 23.28 11.03 -1.18
CA GLU A 16 23.58 11.66 -2.47
C GLU A 16 22.39 12.44 -3.04
N GLY A 17 21.24 12.43 -2.35
CA GLY A 17 20.07 13.20 -2.73
C GLY A 17 19.14 12.50 -3.71
N PHE A 18 19.03 11.19 -3.65
CA PHE A 18 18.10 10.41 -4.44
C PHE A 18 17.02 9.74 -3.59
N MET A 19 15.84 9.56 -4.19
CA MET A 19 14.89 8.55 -3.79
C MET A 19 15.17 7.29 -4.63
N GLU A 20 15.60 6.23 -3.98
CA GLU A 20 15.77 4.93 -4.61
C GLU A 20 14.51 4.08 -4.43
N ILE A 21 14.05 3.44 -5.49
CA ILE A 21 12.98 2.45 -5.49
C ILE A 21 13.56 1.15 -6.02
N SER A 22 13.37 0.07 -5.29
CA SER A 22 13.91 -1.25 -5.67
C SER A 22 13.00 -2.39 -5.21
N ILE A 23 13.12 -3.53 -5.90
CA ILE A 23 12.58 -4.80 -5.43
C ILE A 23 13.63 -5.44 -4.52
N VAL A 24 13.23 -5.78 -3.31
CA VAL A 24 14.11 -6.46 -2.35
C VAL A 24 13.58 -7.84 -2.00
N LYS A 25 14.49 -8.77 -1.75
CA LYS A 25 14.16 -10.08 -1.18
C LYS A 25 13.88 -9.90 0.31
N ALA A 26 12.84 -10.52 0.78
CA ALA A 26 12.45 -10.56 2.18
C ALA A 26 12.22 -12.02 2.62
N SER A 27 12.41 -12.32 3.87
CA SER A 27 12.05 -13.63 4.41
C SER A 27 10.54 -13.84 4.32
N MET A 28 10.12 -15.08 4.03
CA MET A 28 8.70 -15.45 4.10
C MET A 28 8.21 -15.25 5.54
N PRO A 29 7.18 -14.40 5.77
CA PRO A 29 6.69 -14.20 7.12
C PRO A 29 5.92 -15.43 7.62
N THR A 30 5.97 -15.68 8.93
CA THR A 30 5.23 -16.77 9.59
C THR A 30 4.16 -16.14 10.49
N PRO A 31 2.89 -16.54 10.36
CA PRO A 31 1.81 -15.96 11.17
C PRO A 31 1.91 -16.38 12.63
N LYS A 32 1.64 -15.45 13.56
CA LYS A 32 1.43 -15.71 14.97
C LYS A 32 0.04 -16.32 15.19
N GLU A 33 -0.31 -16.62 16.44
CA GLU A 33 -1.56 -17.32 16.78
C GLU A 33 -2.83 -16.60 16.29
N ASP A 34 -2.83 -15.28 16.29
CA ASP A 34 -3.93 -14.38 15.87
C ASP A 34 -3.74 -13.77 14.48
N GLU A 35 -2.63 -14.13 13.78
CA GLU A 35 -2.30 -13.60 12.47
C GLU A 35 -2.64 -14.57 11.35
N VAL A 36 -2.86 -14.02 10.18
CA VAL A 36 -2.99 -14.74 8.91
C VAL A 36 -1.81 -14.42 8.01
N LEU A 37 -1.35 -15.39 7.22
CA LEU A 37 -0.43 -15.21 6.12
C LEU A 37 -1.23 -15.05 4.83
N ILE A 38 -1.05 -13.92 4.17
CA ILE A 38 -1.79 -13.56 2.98
C ILE A 38 -0.83 -13.50 1.80
N LYS A 39 -1.19 -14.17 0.71
CA LYS A 39 -0.59 -13.95 -0.60
C LYS A 39 -1.25 -12.72 -1.20
N ILE A 40 -0.51 -11.61 -1.31
CA ILE A 40 -1.00 -10.38 -1.92
C ILE A 40 -1.05 -10.57 -3.44
N GLU A 41 -2.20 -10.31 -4.04
CA GLU A 41 -2.45 -10.54 -5.47
C GLU A 41 -2.77 -9.25 -6.22
N ALA A 42 -3.24 -8.22 -5.50
CA ALA A 42 -3.50 -6.90 -6.07
C ALA A 42 -3.32 -5.79 -5.04
N SER A 43 -2.73 -4.68 -5.48
CA SER A 43 -2.60 -3.45 -4.68
C SER A 43 -2.76 -2.25 -5.61
N PRO A 44 -3.63 -1.28 -5.31
CA PRO A 44 -3.78 -0.08 -6.11
C PRO A 44 -2.62 0.89 -5.85
N ILE A 45 -2.42 1.81 -6.78
CA ILE A 45 -1.55 2.98 -6.57
C ILE A 45 -2.46 4.17 -6.28
N ASN A 46 -2.55 4.56 -5.03
CA ASN A 46 -3.27 5.75 -4.61
C ASN A 46 -2.38 7.00 -4.71
N PRO A 47 -2.94 8.20 -4.86
CA PRO A 47 -2.16 9.43 -4.79
C PRO A 47 -1.30 9.53 -3.52
N SER A 48 -1.79 9.04 -2.38
CA SER A 48 -1.05 9.00 -1.12
C SER A 48 0.18 8.07 -1.14
N ASP A 49 0.21 7.05 -2.01
CA ASP A 49 1.38 6.20 -2.20
C ASP A 49 2.52 6.96 -2.89
N LEU A 50 2.19 7.87 -3.81
CA LEU A 50 3.18 8.64 -4.56
C LEU A 50 4.08 9.49 -3.65
N GLY A 51 3.57 9.93 -2.50
CA GLY A 51 4.38 10.64 -1.51
C GLY A 51 5.53 9.80 -0.95
N LYS A 52 5.33 8.51 -0.78
CA LYS A 52 6.34 7.55 -0.29
C LYS A 52 7.20 6.99 -1.42
N LEU A 53 6.59 6.79 -2.59
CA LEU A 53 7.24 6.25 -3.78
C LEU A 53 8.23 7.23 -4.39
N ILE A 54 7.74 8.41 -4.79
CA ILE A 54 8.50 9.36 -5.60
C ILE A 54 8.64 10.75 -4.97
N SER A 55 8.03 10.97 -3.81
CA SER A 55 7.83 12.30 -3.21
C SER A 55 7.23 13.29 -4.21
N PHE A 56 6.04 13.83 -3.96
CA PHE A 56 5.21 14.62 -4.91
C PHE A 56 5.92 15.75 -5.68
N ALA A 57 7.11 16.14 -5.28
CA ALA A 57 7.90 17.20 -5.91
C ALA A 57 9.28 16.70 -6.40
N ALA A 58 9.42 15.39 -6.61
CA ALA A 58 10.62 14.84 -7.25
C ALA A 58 10.75 15.42 -8.67
N LEU A 59 12.00 15.67 -9.06
CA LEU A 59 12.31 16.10 -10.42
C LEU A 59 12.21 14.88 -11.33
N LEU A 60 11.03 14.64 -11.91
CA LEU A 60 10.79 13.50 -12.79
C LEU A 60 11.61 13.57 -14.09
N ASP A 61 12.26 14.70 -14.34
CA ASP A 61 13.17 14.87 -15.49
C ASP A 61 14.58 14.28 -15.23
N ASP A 62 14.91 13.93 -13.98
CA ASP A 62 16.20 13.36 -13.56
C ASP A 62 15.96 11.99 -12.90
N ILE A 63 15.68 11.00 -13.74
CA ILE A 63 15.42 9.62 -13.36
C ILE A 63 16.50 8.73 -13.96
N GLU A 64 17.20 8.01 -13.12
CA GLU A 64 18.14 6.97 -13.50
C GLU A 64 17.52 5.59 -13.26
N VAL A 65 17.60 4.71 -14.25
CA VAL A 65 17.17 3.32 -14.13
C VAL A 65 18.35 2.41 -14.41
N SER A 66 18.66 1.51 -13.49
CA SER A 66 19.76 0.56 -13.61
C SER A 66 19.33 -0.85 -13.22
N GLY A 67 20.05 -1.86 -13.71
CA GLY A 67 19.78 -3.28 -13.47
C GLY A 67 18.66 -3.87 -14.33
N PRO A 68 18.75 -5.17 -14.65
CA PRO A 68 17.74 -5.89 -15.42
C PRO A 68 16.64 -6.48 -14.51
N GLY A 69 15.39 -6.52 -15.02
CA GLY A 69 14.29 -7.23 -14.37
C GLY A 69 14.10 -6.89 -12.88
N GLU A 70 14.23 -7.87 -12.03
CA GLU A 70 14.03 -7.73 -10.57
C GLU A 70 15.20 -7.04 -9.84
N GLU A 71 16.33 -6.92 -10.45
CA GLU A 71 17.49 -6.17 -9.92
C GLU A 71 17.39 -4.67 -10.29
N MET A 72 16.29 -4.26 -10.91
CA MET A 72 16.05 -2.87 -11.30
C MET A 72 16.04 -1.97 -10.06
N VAL A 73 16.84 -0.91 -10.14
CA VAL A 73 16.83 0.21 -9.18
C VAL A 73 16.49 1.48 -9.95
N THR A 74 15.46 2.18 -9.49
CA THR A 74 15.09 3.48 -10.02
C THR A 74 15.51 4.55 -9.01
N LYS A 75 16.34 5.50 -9.45
CA LYS A 75 16.79 6.65 -8.67
C LYS A 75 16.14 7.91 -9.21
N ILE A 76 15.52 8.68 -8.35
CA ILE A 76 14.85 9.93 -8.69
C ILE A 76 15.51 11.04 -7.88
N ARG A 77 16.04 12.06 -8.56
CA ARG A 77 16.72 13.16 -7.88
C ARG A 77 15.75 14.00 -7.06
N LEU A 78 16.15 14.27 -5.82
CA LEU A 78 15.42 15.12 -4.90
C LEU A 78 15.99 16.54 -4.92
N ASN A 79 15.14 17.55 -4.98
CA ASN A 79 15.58 18.93 -4.79
C ASN A 79 15.95 19.19 -3.32
N GLN A 80 16.68 20.29 -3.08
CA GLN A 80 17.15 20.63 -1.72
C GLN A 80 16.06 20.79 -0.68
N LYS A 81 14.88 21.30 -1.07
CA LYS A 81 13.73 21.47 -0.17
C LYS A 81 13.20 20.12 0.29
N LEU A 82 13.05 19.16 -0.63
CA LEU A 82 12.63 17.80 -0.35
C LEU A 82 13.67 17.07 0.52
N MET A 83 14.93 17.18 0.18
CA MET A 83 16.02 16.57 0.99
C MET A 83 15.92 16.99 2.45
N ARG A 84 15.74 18.30 2.72
CA ARG A 84 15.59 18.81 4.10
C ARG A 84 14.38 18.20 4.82
N SER A 85 13.24 18.03 4.13
CA SER A 85 12.03 17.46 4.73
C SER A 85 12.12 15.93 4.94
N LEU A 86 13.00 15.26 4.20
CA LEU A 86 13.20 13.82 4.23
C LEU A 86 14.39 13.37 5.09
N ILE A 87 15.10 14.29 5.74
CA ILE A 87 16.20 13.95 6.68
C ILE A 87 15.81 12.84 7.68
N PRO A 88 14.59 12.83 8.28
CA PRO A 88 14.21 11.75 9.20
C PRO A 88 14.13 10.37 8.54
N ARG A 89 14.06 10.31 7.20
CA ARG A 89 14.00 9.07 6.40
C ARG A 89 15.34 8.68 5.77
N LEU A 90 16.39 9.47 6.02
CA LEU A 90 17.70 9.26 5.41
C LEU A 90 18.21 7.85 5.73
N ASN A 91 18.62 7.12 4.69
CA ASN A 91 19.12 5.74 4.75
C ASN A 91 18.12 4.71 5.32
N GLN A 92 16.87 5.09 5.56
CA GLN A 92 15.84 4.14 5.98
C GLN A 92 15.14 3.56 4.75
N SER A 93 15.20 2.23 4.62
CA SER A 93 14.43 1.49 3.61
C SER A 93 13.03 1.21 4.17
N ILE A 94 12.00 1.72 3.52
CA ILE A 94 10.60 1.58 3.96
C ILE A 94 9.78 0.77 2.95
N SER A 95 8.89 -0.07 3.45
CA SER A 95 7.91 -0.81 2.65
C SER A 95 6.82 0.12 2.12
N LEU A 96 6.29 -0.17 0.95
CA LEU A 96 5.35 0.66 0.19
C LEU A 96 3.99 -0.03 0.01
N GLY A 97 2.98 0.76 -0.43
CA GLY A 97 1.61 0.32 -0.66
C GLY A 97 0.74 0.49 0.58
N ASN A 98 -0.29 1.33 0.51
CA ASN A 98 -1.17 1.64 1.65
C ASN A 98 -2.27 0.60 1.85
N GLU A 99 -2.77 0.01 0.77
CA GLU A 99 -3.80 -1.00 0.77
C GLU A 99 -3.55 -2.07 -0.31
N GLY A 100 -4.23 -3.18 -0.20
CA GLY A 100 -4.16 -4.29 -1.15
C GLY A 100 -5.17 -5.36 -0.81
N ALA A 101 -5.15 -6.44 -1.57
CA ALA A 101 -5.95 -7.62 -1.31
C ALA A 101 -5.24 -8.90 -1.75
N GLY A 102 -5.65 -10.01 -1.19
CA GLY A 102 -5.12 -11.31 -1.52
C GLY A 102 -5.89 -12.44 -0.85
N THR A 103 -5.34 -13.62 -0.99
CA THR A 103 -5.91 -14.84 -0.41
C THR A 103 -5.14 -15.24 0.84
N VAL A 104 -5.84 -15.58 1.91
CA VAL A 104 -5.26 -16.16 3.13
C VAL A 104 -4.78 -17.56 2.80
N ILE A 105 -3.47 -17.82 2.90
CA ILE A 105 -2.85 -19.11 2.55
C ILE A 105 -2.41 -19.92 3.77
N ASP A 106 -2.24 -19.25 4.92
CA ASP A 106 -1.94 -19.90 6.21
C ASP A 106 -2.44 -19.00 7.35
N ALA A 107 -2.61 -19.56 8.55
CA ALA A 107 -3.13 -18.83 9.69
C ALA A 107 -2.75 -19.47 11.03
N GLY A 108 -2.55 -18.63 12.04
CA GLY A 108 -2.42 -19.06 13.41
C GLY A 108 -3.68 -19.75 13.96
N ALA A 109 -3.53 -20.39 15.11
CA ALA A 109 -4.55 -21.29 15.67
C ALA A 109 -5.93 -20.62 15.87
N GLN A 110 -5.94 -19.32 16.22
CA GLN A 110 -7.16 -18.58 16.55
C GLN A 110 -7.96 -18.12 15.32
N VAL A 111 -7.33 -18.06 14.13
CA VAL A 111 -7.91 -17.47 12.92
C VAL A 111 -7.88 -18.41 11.71
N LYS A 112 -7.75 -19.70 11.92
CA LYS A 112 -7.74 -20.74 10.86
C LYS A 112 -8.98 -20.72 9.97
N HIS A 113 -10.11 -20.25 10.49
CA HIS A 113 -11.36 -20.14 9.73
C HIS A 113 -11.27 -19.15 8.55
N LEU A 114 -10.22 -18.32 8.51
CA LEU A 114 -9.95 -17.38 7.41
C LEU A 114 -9.16 -17.99 6.26
N ILE A 115 -8.58 -19.18 6.40
CA ILE A 115 -7.81 -19.82 5.33
C ILE A 115 -8.70 -20.02 4.08
N GLY A 116 -8.17 -19.62 2.93
CA GLY A 116 -8.85 -19.68 1.62
C GLY A 116 -9.77 -18.48 1.34
N LYS A 117 -9.99 -17.57 2.31
CA LYS A 117 -10.80 -16.37 2.08
C LYS A 117 -10.02 -15.30 1.34
N THR A 118 -10.72 -14.57 0.45
CA THR A 118 -10.25 -13.31 -0.11
C THR A 118 -10.41 -12.21 0.93
N VAL A 119 -9.36 -11.44 1.17
CA VAL A 119 -9.36 -10.35 2.16
C VAL A 119 -8.82 -9.07 1.57
N GLY A 120 -9.51 -7.95 1.88
CA GLY A 120 -9.00 -6.61 1.69
C GLY A 120 -8.16 -6.17 2.89
N LEU A 121 -7.12 -5.36 2.66
CA LEU A 121 -6.08 -5.04 3.62
C LEU A 121 -5.70 -3.57 3.58
N ALA A 122 -5.36 -3.01 4.75
CA ALA A 122 -4.77 -1.69 4.90
C ALA A 122 -3.65 -1.71 5.95
N GLY A 123 -2.86 -0.63 6.04
CA GLY A 123 -1.82 -0.50 7.08
C GLY A 123 -0.40 -0.44 6.55
N GLY A 124 -0.20 -0.44 5.24
CA GLY A 124 1.11 -0.25 4.60
C GLY A 124 1.87 -1.54 4.31
N GLY A 125 2.84 -1.44 3.40
CA GLY A 125 3.65 -2.58 2.98
C GLY A 125 2.93 -3.57 2.06
N MET A 126 1.92 -3.12 1.31
CA MET A 126 1.12 -3.98 0.44
C MET A 126 1.74 -4.19 -0.96
N TYR A 127 2.84 -3.50 -1.29
CA TYR A 127 3.63 -3.82 -2.49
C TYR A 127 4.63 -4.93 -2.18
N SER A 128 4.10 -6.04 -1.68
CA SER A 128 4.82 -7.26 -1.31
C SER A 128 4.07 -8.49 -1.81
N GLN A 129 4.76 -9.60 -1.97
CA GLN A 129 4.13 -10.86 -2.38
C GLN A 129 3.35 -11.51 -1.24
N TYR A 130 3.86 -11.37 0.00
CA TYR A 130 3.25 -11.99 1.19
C TYR A 130 3.26 -11.01 2.37
N LYS A 131 2.25 -11.11 3.22
CA LYS A 131 2.11 -10.29 4.41
C LYS A 131 1.46 -11.08 5.53
N CYS A 132 1.97 -10.95 6.77
CA CYS A 132 1.25 -11.35 7.96
C CYS A 132 0.56 -10.14 8.60
N LEU A 133 -0.70 -10.31 8.98
CA LEU A 133 -1.51 -9.32 9.69
C LEU A 133 -2.44 -10.02 10.68
N PRO A 134 -2.84 -9.35 11.79
CA PRO A 134 -3.91 -9.85 12.65
C PRO A 134 -5.18 -10.13 11.84
N GLY A 135 -5.84 -11.26 12.08
CA GLY A 135 -7.08 -11.62 11.40
C GLY A 135 -8.17 -10.55 11.54
N SER A 136 -8.19 -9.85 12.69
CA SER A 136 -9.08 -8.71 12.95
C SER A 136 -8.83 -7.48 12.07
N SER A 137 -7.68 -7.39 11.43
CA SER A 137 -7.33 -6.31 10.50
C SER A 137 -7.71 -6.63 9.05
N CYS A 138 -8.25 -7.82 8.80
CA CYS A 138 -8.65 -8.27 7.47
C CYS A 138 -10.14 -8.00 7.23
N LEU A 139 -10.45 -7.33 6.12
CA LEU A 139 -11.82 -7.22 5.63
C LEU A 139 -12.12 -8.44 4.76
N VAL A 140 -12.86 -9.39 5.32
CA VAL A 140 -13.26 -10.61 4.59
C VAL A 140 -14.26 -10.21 3.51
N MET A 141 -13.99 -10.63 2.28
CA MET A 141 -14.86 -10.36 1.14
C MET A 141 -15.95 -11.43 1.01
N ASP A 142 -17.03 -11.06 0.35
CA ASP A 142 -18.06 -12.02 -0.04
C ASP A 142 -17.52 -13.07 -1.00
N ASP A 143 -18.09 -14.28 -0.95
CA ASP A 143 -17.67 -15.39 -1.79
C ASP A 143 -17.79 -15.02 -3.27
N GLY A 144 -16.75 -15.28 -4.05
CA GLY A 144 -16.65 -14.93 -5.46
C GLY A 144 -16.00 -13.58 -5.75
N THR A 145 -15.75 -12.73 -4.73
CA THR A 145 -15.00 -11.48 -4.92
C THR A 145 -13.53 -11.79 -5.20
N SER A 146 -13.01 -11.33 -6.32
CA SER A 146 -11.61 -11.49 -6.66
C SER A 146 -10.71 -10.54 -5.85
N PRO A 147 -9.43 -10.89 -5.60
CA PRO A 147 -8.48 -9.97 -4.97
C PRO A 147 -8.34 -8.63 -5.71
N ARG A 148 -8.48 -8.63 -7.04
CA ARG A 148 -8.43 -7.40 -7.84
C ARG A 148 -9.58 -6.44 -7.53
N GLU A 149 -10.79 -6.96 -7.32
CA GLU A 149 -11.96 -6.17 -6.92
C GLU A 149 -11.81 -5.69 -5.48
N ALA A 150 -11.27 -6.53 -4.59
CA ALA A 150 -11.06 -6.24 -3.19
C ALA A 150 -9.90 -5.24 -2.92
N ALA A 151 -8.97 -5.05 -3.86
CA ALA A 151 -7.73 -4.32 -3.64
C ALA A 151 -7.91 -2.85 -3.19
N SER A 152 -9.01 -2.20 -3.59
CA SER A 152 -9.31 -0.79 -3.26
C SER A 152 -10.43 -0.66 -2.22
N SER A 153 -10.52 -1.56 -1.25
CA SER A 153 -11.62 -1.61 -0.28
C SER A 153 -11.47 -0.68 0.91
N PHE A 154 -10.30 -0.05 1.11
CA PHE A 154 -10.04 0.77 2.29
C PHE A 154 -9.85 2.26 1.98
N VAL A 155 -8.83 2.65 1.23
CA VAL A 155 -8.40 4.06 1.17
C VAL A 155 -9.52 4.96 0.63
N ASN A 156 -10.04 4.67 -0.55
CA ASN A 156 -11.09 5.49 -1.14
C ASN A 156 -12.46 5.34 -0.46
N PRO A 157 -12.95 4.13 -0.12
CA PRO A 157 -14.22 3.98 0.57
C PRO A 157 -14.25 4.66 1.95
N LEU A 158 -13.21 4.47 2.77
CA LEU A 158 -13.14 5.12 4.09
C LEU A 158 -13.01 6.65 3.96
N THR A 159 -12.28 7.13 2.95
CA THR A 159 -12.20 8.56 2.68
C THR A 159 -13.56 9.12 2.29
N ALA A 160 -14.33 8.43 1.44
CA ALA A 160 -15.67 8.86 1.04
C ALA A 160 -16.62 8.92 2.26
N LEU A 161 -16.63 7.87 3.09
CA LEU A 161 -17.40 7.86 4.33
C LEU A 161 -16.96 8.98 5.28
N GLY A 162 -15.64 9.19 5.42
CA GLY A 162 -15.08 10.25 6.24
C GLY A 162 -15.52 11.64 5.81
N PHE A 163 -15.63 11.91 4.50
CA PHE A 163 -16.20 13.18 4.00
C PHE A 163 -17.66 13.36 4.45
N ILE A 164 -18.48 12.33 4.32
CA ILE A 164 -19.91 12.38 4.73
C ILE A 164 -20.03 12.59 6.25
N GLU A 165 -19.27 11.84 7.05
CA GLU A 165 -19.31 11.99 8.50
C GLU A 165 -18.79 13.36 8.96
N THR A 166 -17.71 13.86 8.36
CA THR A 166 -17.21 15.23 8.66
C THR A 166 -18.27 16.28 8.31
N MET A 167 -18.90 16.15 7.14
CA MET A 167 -19.99 17.07 6.75
C MET A 167 -21.09 17.12 7.81
N LYS A 168 -21.53 15.96 8.30
CA LYS A 168 -22.55 15.86 9.36
C LYS A 168 -22.08 16.48 10.67
N LEU A 169 -20.86 16.13 11.12
CA LEU A 169 -20.28 16.63 12.37
C LEU A 169 -20.13 18.15 12.37
N GLU A 170 -19.78 18.74 11.19
CA GLU A 170 -19.64 20.17 11.01
C GLU A 170 -20.97 20.89 10.67
N ASN A 171 -22.11 20.17 10.74
CA ASN A 171 -23.44 20.66 10.39
C ASN A 171 -23.51 21.33 9.00
N GLN A 172 -22.77 20.78 8.04
CA GLN A 172 -22.82 21.24 6.65
C GLN A 172 -23.85 20.43 5.85
N SER A 173 -24.47 21.06 4.86
CA SER A 173 -25.48 20.42 3.98
C SER A 173 -24.93 19.98 2.63
N ALA A 174 -23.67 20.30 2.31
CA ALA A 174 -23.07 20.00 1.02
C ALA A 174 -21.55 19.81 1.11
N ILE A 175 -21.01 19.06 0.16
CA ILE A 175 -19.57 18.85 -0.03
C ILE A 175 -19.18 19.34 -1.42
N ILE A 176 -18.08 20.09 -1.52
CA ILE A 176 -17.46 20.43 -2.78
C ILE A 176 -16.24 19.54 -2.98
N HIS A 177 -16.25 18.76 -4.05
CA HIS A 177 -15.15 17.86 -4.41
C HIS A 177 -14.52 18.25 -5.74
N THR A 178 -13.26 18.73 -5.71
CA THR A 178 -12.54 19.26 -6.87
C THR A 178 -12.10 18.21 -7.89
N ALA A 179 -12.09 16.91 -7.50
CA ALA A 179 -11.71 15.78 -8.33
C ALA A 179 -12.87 14.79 -8.55
N ALA A 180 -14.05 15.29 -8.90
CA ALA A 180 -15.29 14.51 -8.99
C ALA A 180 -15.23 13.32 -9.96
N ALA A 181 -14.39 13.36 -10.99
CA ALA A 181 -14.19 12.26 -11.95
C ALA A 181 -13.23 11.16 -11.44
N SER A 182 -12.56 11.37 -10.30
CA SER A 182 -11.69 10.38 -9.67
C SER A 182 -12.48 9.18 -9.13
N ASN A 183 -11.79 8.08 -8.79
CA ASN A 183 -12.44 6.94 -8.15
C ASN A 183 -13.11 7.33 -6.83
N LEU A 184 -12.45 8.15 -6.00
CA LEU A 184 -13.04 8.71 -4.79
C LEU A 184 -14.29 9.55 -5.09
N GLY A 185 -14.23 10.46 -6.08
CA GLY A 185 -15.38 11.26 -6.49
C GLY A 185 -16.57 10.42 -6.93
N LYS A 186 -16.32 9.38 -7.72
CA LYS A 186 -17.37 8.43 -8.13
C LYS A 186 -17.99 7.65 -6.97
N MET A 187 -17.20 7.35 -5.93
CA MET A 187 -17.71 6.72 -4.69
C MET A 187 -18.59 7.69 -3.91
N LEU A 188 -18.15 8.94 -3.73
CA LEU A 188 -18.93 9.99 -3.07
C LEU A 188 -20.29 10.24 -3.74
N LEU A 189 -20.39 10.08 -5.06
CA LEU A 189 -21.65 10.23 -5.79
C LEU A 189 -22.63 9.05 -5.59
N LYS A 190 -22.17 7.93 -5.00
CA LYS A 190 -22.98 6.74 -4.76
C LYS A 190 -23.48 6.62 -3.32
N ILE A 191 -22.92 7.41 -2.41
CA ILE A 191 -23.31 7.46 -1.00
C ILE A 191 -24.32 8.57 -0.76
#